data_453286fdbaad6dcbfd10976f007e6a2c
#
_entry.id   453286fdbaad6dcbfd10976f007e6a2c
#
_cell.length_a   1.000
_cell.length_b   1.000
_cell.length_c   1.000
_cell.angle_alpha   90.00
_cell.angle_beta   90.00
_cell.angle_gamma   90.00
#
_symmetry.space_group_name_H-M   'P 1'
#
loop_
_entity.id
_entity.type
_entity.pdbx_description
1 polymer ?
#
loop_
_entity_poly.entity_id
_entity_poly.type
_entity_poly.pdbx_seq_one_letter_code
_entity_poly.pdbx_strand_id
1 'polypeptide(L)'
;MTVAQKIDKAPLVDLLNLPLEIGTVRVPNRVFLAPMSGVTDVPFRDRASASGAGLVVSEMVASQEFVKGSAESALRAQHGSAPVHMVQLAGREAYWMGEAAKRLEQSGVDLI
;
A
#
# COMPACT_ATOMS: atom_id res chain seq x y z
N MET A 1 -12.55 -6.79 26.02
CA MET A 1 -11.55 -7.68 25.38
C MET A 1 -10.65 -6.85 24.46
N THR A 2 -9.35 -6.85 24.69
CA THR A 2 -8.37 -6.16 23.85
C THR A 2 -8.15 -6.93 22.53
N VAL A 3 -7.51 -6.28 21.53
CA VAL A 3 -7.15 -6.95 20.27
C VAL A 3 -6.26 -8.17 20.53
N ALA A 4 -5.25 -8.07 21.44
CA ALA A 4 -4.40 -9.18 21.81
C ALA A 4 -5.19 -10.37 22.37
N GLN A 5 -6.15 -10.12 23.27
CA GLN A 5 -7.01 -11.16 23.83
C GLN A 5 -7.92 -11.82 22.78
N LYS A 6 -8.34 -11.06 21.76
CA LYS A 6 -9.09 -11.61 20.62
C LYS A 6 -8.22 -12.53 19.78
N ILE A 7 -6.96 -12.12 19.54
CA ILE A 7 -5.99 -12.91 18.78
C ILE A 7 -5.75 -14.27 19.42
N ASP A 8 -5.59 -14.31 20.74
CA ASP A 8 -5.31 -15.55 21.46
C ASP A 8 -6.47 -16.57 21.45
N LYS A 9 -7.68 -16.13 21.19
CA LYS A 9 -8.90 -16.96 21.34
C LYS A 9 -9.66 -17.20 20.05
N ALA A 10 -9.37 -16.47 18.97
CA ALA A 10 -10.15 -16.55 17.73
C ALA A 10 -9.57 -17.56 16.75
N PRO A 11 -10.41 -18.24 15.92
CA PRO A 11 -9.94 -18.98 14.77
C PRO A 11 -9.14 -18.09 13.82
N LEU A 12 -8.22 -18.66 13.05
CA LEU A 12 -7.34 -17.91 12.14
C LEU A 12 -8.13 -17.01 11.16
N VAL A 13 -9.24 -17.51 10.63
CA VAL A 13 -10.09 -16.75 9.70
C VAL A 13 -10.63 -15.47 10.36
N ASP A 14 -11.00 -15.54 11.65
CA ASP A 14 -11.48 -14.36 12.38
C ASP A 14 -10.33 -13.39 12.68
N LEU A 15 -9.11 -13.88 12.91
CA LEU A 15 -7.92 -13.05 13.08
C LEU A 15 -7.62 -12.24 11.81
N LEU A 16 -7.75 -12.85 10.63
CA LEU A 16 -7.52 -12.17 9.35
C LEU A 16 -8.54 -11.05 9.09
N ASN A 17 -9.72 -11.13 9.66
CA ASN A 17 -10.76 -10.11 9.55
C ASN A 17 -10.63 -8.97 10.56
N LEU A 18 -9.70 -9.03 11.50
CA LEU A 18 -9.46 -7.94 12.45
C LEU A 18 -8.79 -6.75 11.75
N PRO A 19 -9.23 -5.52 12.07
CA PRO A 19 -8.55 -4.35 11.56
C PRO A 19 -7.12 -4.25 12.08
N LEU A 20 -6.26 -3.57 11.31
CA LEU A 20 -4.88 -3.31 11.67
C LEU A 20 -4.65 -1.80 11.67
N GLU A 21 -4.01 -1.29 12.72
CA GLU A 21 -3.56 0.09 12.80
C GLU A 21 -2.08 0.16 12.43
N ILE A 22 -1.76 0.99 11.43
CA ILE A 22 -0.37 1.30 11.03
C ILE A 22 -0.19 2.80 11.22
N GLY A 23 0.40 3.19 12.36
CA GLY A 23 0.39 4.60 12.76
C GLY A 23 -1.05 5.08 12.91
N THR A 24 -1.40 6.12 12.18
CA THR A 24 -2.77 6.68 12.15
C THR A 24 -3.65 6.07 11.06
N VAL A 25 -3.11 5.18 10.24
CA VAL A 25 -3.83 4.55 9.13
C VAL A 25 -4.50 3.26 9.60
N ARG A 26 -5.82 3.19 9.40
CA ARG A 26 -6.61 1.99 9.72
C ARG A 26 -6.83 1.16 8.46
N VAL A 27 -6.39 -0.08 8.51
CA VAL A 27 -6.59 -1.08 7.46
C VAL A 27 -7.70 -2.04 7.91
N PRO A 28 -8.74 -2.28 7.10
CA PRO A 28 -9.95 -2.96 7.56
C PRO A 28 -9.77 -4.45 7.87
N ASN A 29 -8.79 -5.11 7.30
CA ASN A 29 -8.47 -6.51 7.58
C ASN A 29 -6.99 -6.78 7.32
N ARG A 30 -6.54 -8.01 7.58
CA ARG A 30 -5.12 -8.39 7.55
C ARG A 30 -4.76 -9.22 6.31
N VAL A 31 -5.55 -9.15 5.27
CA VAL A 31 -5.25 -9.80 3.98
C VAL A 31 -4.81 -8.75 2.99
N PHE A 32 -3.57 -8.83 2.55
CA PHE A 32 -2.93 -7.82 1.70
C PHE A 32 -2.58 -8.40 0.35
N LEU A 33 -2.83 -7.62 -0.70
CA LEU A 33 -2.30 -7.92 -2.02
C LEU A 33 -0.85 -7.45 -2.09
N ALA A 34 0.09 -8.39 -2.24
CA ALA A 34 1.50 -8.05 -2.43
C ALA A 34 1.72 -7.32 -3.75
N PRO A 35 2.67 -6.36 -3.80
CA PRO A 35 3.01 -5.72 -5.07
C PRO A 35 3.70 -6.71 -6.01
N MET A 36 3.29 -6.69 -7.28
CA MET A 36 3.85 -7.55 -8.33
C MET A 36 4.08 -6.73 -9.59
N SER A 37 5.34 -6.63 -10.00
CA SER A 37 5.73 -5.84 -11.17
C SER A 37 5.04 -6.33 -12.45
N GLY A 38 4.45 -5.41 -13.20
CA GLY A 38 3.68 -5.71 -14.40
C GLY A 38 2.30 -6.33 -14.15
N VAL A 39 1.90 -6.50 -12.88
CA VAL A 39 0.63 -7.15 -12.50
C VAL A 39 -0.25 -6.22 -11.69
N THR A 40 0.26 -5.65 -10.58
CA THR A 40 -0.56 -4.85 -9.66
C THR A 40 -0.67 -3.38 -10.08
N ASP A 41 -1.17 -3.16 -11.28
CA ASP A 41 -1.59 -1.84 -11.74
C ASP A 41 -2.91 -1.40 -11.07
N VAL A 42 -3.39 -0.19 -11.38
CA VAL A 42 -4.61 0.35 -10.77
C VAL A 42 -5.82 -0.58 -10.97
N PRO A 43 -6.14 -1.06 -12.19
CA PRO A 43 -7.29 -1.95 -12.38
C PRO A 43 -7.18 -3.26 -11.57
N PHE A 44 -5.99 -3.85 -11.49
CA PHE A 44 -5.77 -5.07 -10.71
C PHE A 44 -5.96 -4.82 -9.21
N ARG A 45 -5.38 -3.73 -8.69
CA ARG A 45 -5.54 -3.34 -7.29
C ARG A 45 -6.99 -3.04 -6.95
N ASP A 46 -7.71 -2.35 -7.82
CA ASP A 46 -9.13 -2.06 -7.64
C ASP A 46 -9.97 -3.34 -7.57
N ARG A 47 -9.67 -4.31 -8.42
CA ARG A 47 -10.35 -5.61 -8.40
C ARG A 47 -10.09 -6.38 -7.11
N ALA A 48 -8.85 -6.42 -6.65
CA ALA A 48 -8.47 -7.07 -5.40
C ALA A 48 -9.14 -6.39 -4.19
N SER A 49 -9.14 -5.06 -4.16
CA SER A 49 -9.82 -4.29 -3.11
C SER A 49 -11.31 -4.58 -3.08
N ALA A 50 -11.97 -4.56 -4.23
CA ALA A 50 -13.40 -4.90 -4.35
C ALA A 50 -13.72 -6.34 -3.93
N SER A 51 -12.75 -7.25 -4.05
CA SER A 51 -12.87 -8.65 -3.63
C SER A 51 -12.58 -8.86 -2.14
N GLY A 52 -12.25 -7.80 -1.39
CA GLY A 52 -12.10 -7.84 0.05
C GLY A 52 -10.68 -7.71 0.58
N ALA A 53 -9.67 -7.50 -0.25
CA ALA A 53 -8.31 -7.23 0.25
C ALA A 53 -8.31 -5.97 1.14
N GLY A 54 -7.73 -6.09 2.34
CA GLY A 54 -7.66 -4.97 3.29
C GLY A 54 -6.67 -3.89 2.87
N LEU A 55 -5.62 -4.29 2.18
CA LEU A 55 -4.59 -3.38 1.67
C LEU A 55 -4.10 -3.88 0.32
N VAL A 56 -3.91 -2.96 -0.60
CA VAL A 56 -3.30 -3.22 -1.91
C VAL A 56 -2.13 -2.29 -2.11
N VAL A 57 -1.03 -2.80 -2.67
CA VAL A 57 0.23 -2.06 -2.80
C VAL A 57 0.56 -1.89 -4.28
N SER A 58 0.99 -0.69 -4.66
CA SER A 58 1.46 -0.45 -6.02
C SER A 58 2.69 -1.30 -6.35
N GLU A 59 2.87 -1.65 -7.62
CA GLU A 59 4.15 -2.19 -8.07
C GLU A 59 5.28 -1.17 -7.88
N MET A 60 6.52 -1.64 -7.88
CA MET A 60 7.72 -0.81 -7.63
C MET A 60 7.71 0.48 -8.44
N VAL A 61 7.85 1.59 -7.73
CA VAL A 61 8.08 2.92 -8.32
C VAL A 61 9.56 3.26 -8.15
N ALA A 62 10.27 3.39 -9.26
CA ALA A 62 11.69 3.77 -9.24
C ALA A 62 11.81 5.20 -8.72
N SER A 63 12.42 5.37 -7.54
CA SER A 63 12.41 6.65 -6.81
C SER A 63 13.06 7.79 -7.61
N GLN A 64 14.22 7.58 -8.19
CA GLN A 64 14.91 8.58 -9.00
C GLN A 64 14.08 8.97 -10.23
N GLU A 65 13.55 7.99 -10.95
CA GLU A 65 12.73 8.22 -12.15
C GLU A 65 11.44 8.98 -11.81
N PHE A 66 10.83 8.63 -10.68
CA PHE A 66 9.63 9.32 -10.20
C PHE A 66 9.90 10.79 -9.90
N VAL A 67 10.98 11.08 -9.18
CA VAL A 67 11.37 12.47 -8.85
C VAL A 67 11.71 13.26 -10.11
N LYS A 68 12.34 12.63 -11.10
CA LYS A 68 12.66 13.25 -12.40
C LYS A 68 11.47 13.42 -13.34
N GLY A 69 10.29 12.95 -12.95
CA GLY A 69 9.06 13.18 -13.71
C GLY A 69 8.69 12.10 -14.73
N SER A 70 9.18 10.86 -14.57
CA SER A 70 8.80 9.74 -15.42
C SER A 70 7.29 9.51 -15.39
N ALA A 71 6.65 9.51 -16.56
CA ALA A 71 5.23 9.24 -16.69
C ALA A 71 4.86 7.81 -16.26
N GLU A 72 5.72 6.83 -16.54
CA GLU A 72 5.52 5.45 -16.12
C GLU A 72 5.54 5.34 -14.58
N SER A 73 6.52 5.97 -13.93
CA SER A 73 6.59 5.96 -12.47
C SER A 73 5.39 6.66 -11.83
N ALA A 74 4.95 7.78 -12.38
CA ALA A 74 3.75 8.48 -11.92
C ALA A 74 2.49 7.60 -12.09
N LEU A 75 2.37 6.88 -13.20
CA LEU A 75 1.26 5.97 -13.45
C LEU A 75 1.23 4.82 -12.43
N ARG A 76 2.39 4.23 -12.12
CA ARG A 76 2.51 3.16 -11.11
C ARG A 76 2.13 3.63 -9.71
N ALA A 77 2.45 4.87 -9.38
CA ALA A 77 2.15 5.47 -8.07
C ALA A 77 0.69 5.94 -7.94
N GLN A 78 -0.11 5.83 -8.99
CA GLN A 78 -1.49 6.33 -9.01
C GLN A 78 -2.38 5.62 -8.00
N HIS A 79 -3.23 6.41 -7.34
CA HIS A 79 -4.28 5.88 -6.46
C HIS A 79 -5.45 5.35 -7.29
N GLY A 80 -5.95 4.17 -6.93
CA GLY A 80 -7.20 3.65 -7.45
C GLY A 80 -8.37 3.93 -6.51
N SER A 81 -9.31 2.99 -6.43
CA SER A 81 -10.50 3.09 -5.59
C SER A 81 -10.32 2.53 -4.18
N ALA A 82 -9.18 1.90 -3.86
CA ALA A 82 -8.92 1.36 -2.53
C ALA A 82 -8.92 2.48 -1.47
N PRO A 83 -9.45 2.21 -0.25
CA PRO A 83 -9.53 3.23 0.79
C PRO A 83 -8.16 3.71 1.30
N VAL A 84 -7.14 2.86 1.25
CA VAL A 84 -5.77 3.19 1.65
C VAL A 84 -4.87 3.19 0.43
N HIS A 85 -4.11 4.27 0.25
CA HIS A 85 -3.14 4.40 -0.83
C HIS A 85 -1.74 4.06 -0.33
N MET A 86 -1.23 2.89 -0.72
CA MET A 86 0.12 2.45 -0.38
C MET A 86 0.96 2.30 -1.64
N VAL A 87 2.14 2.91 -1.64
CA VAL A 87 3.07 2.91 -2.77
C VAL A 87 4.37 2.21 -2.37
N GLN A 88 4.82 1.27 -3.20
CA GLN A 88 6.14 0.66 -3.04
C GLN A 88 7.18 1.50 -3.78
N LEU A 89 8.14 2.05 -3.04
CA LEU A 89 9.31 2.70 -3.62
C LEU A 89 10.45 1.70 -3.79
N ALA A 90 11.19 1.84 -4.88
CA ALA A 90 12.42 1.11 -5.14
C ALA A 90 13.56 2.10 -5.39
N GLY A 91 14.73 1.82 -4.83
CA GLY A 91 15.91 2.64 -5.00
C GLY A 91 17.04 2.22 -4.06
N ARG A 92 18.22 2.75 -4.29
CA ARG A 92 19.40 2.48 -3.43
C ARG A 92 20.02 3.74 -2.83
N GLU A 93 19.77 4.91 -3.41
CA GLU A 93 20.34 6.15 -2.93
C GLU A 93 19.36 6.86 -1.99
N ALA A 94 19.81 7.17 -0.79
CA ALA A 94 18.99 7.80 0.25
C ALA A 94 18.36 9.11 -0.23
N TYR A 95 19.09 9.91 -1.00
CA TYR A 95 18.56 11.17 -1.53
C TYR A 95 17.28 10.98 -2.36
N TRP A 96 17.32 10.10 -3.35
CA TRP A 96 16.17 9.86 -4.23
C TRP A 96 15.01 9.19 -3.50
N MET A 97 15.33 8.26 -2.59
CA MET A 97 14.30 7.62 -1.76
C MET A 97 13.58 8.65 -0.87
N GLY A 98 14.33 9.53 -0.23
CA GLY A 98 13.79 10.60 0.60
C GLY A 98 12.97 11.60 -0.19
N GLU A 99 13.45 12.06 -1.34
CA GLU A 99 12.72 12.99 -2.21
C GLU A 99 11.43 12.38 -2.76
N ALA A 100 11.47 11.12 -3.20
CA ALA A 100 10.29 10.42 -3.67
C ALA A 100 9.25 10.26 -2.56
N ALA A 101 9.68 9.86 -1.35
CA ALA A 101 8.78 9.72 -0.21
C ALA A 101 8.09 11.04 0.15
N LYS A 102 8.83 12.15 0.18
CA LYS A 102 8.25 13.48 0.42
C LYS A 102 7.18 13.85 -0.60
N ARG A 103 7.45 13.61 -1.87
CA ARG A 103 6.49 13.91 -2.94
C ARG A 103 5.23 13.06 -2.85
N LEU A 104 5.38 11.78 -2.52
CA LEU A 104 4.25 10.88 -2.32
C LEU A 104 3.41 11.31 -1.11
N GLU A 105 4.05 11.65 0.00
CA GLU A 105 3.36 12.18 1.19
C GLU A 105 2.56 13.45 0.85
N GLN A 106 3.16 14.39 0.14
CA GLN A 106 2.51 15.64 -0.28
C GLN A 106 1.31 15.38 -1.23
N SER A 107 1.35 14.30 -2.00
CA SER A 107 0.24 13.92 -2.88
C SER A 107 -0.87 13.13 -2.19
N GLY A 108 -0.76 12.87 -0.89
CA GLY A 108 -1.79 12.21 -0.10
C GLY A 108 -1.63 10.69 0.02
N VAL A 109 -0.46 10.14 -0.28
CA VAL A 109 -0.18 8.71 -0.05
C VAL A 109 -0.21 8.42 1.45
N ASP A 110 -0.91 7.38 1.85
CA ASP A 110 -1.10 7.01 3.25
C ASP A 110 0.06 6.21 3.82
N LEU A 111 0.61 5.30 3.02
CA LEU A 111 1.70 4.38 3.40
C LEU A 111 2.74 4.26 2.29
N ILE A 112 4.00 4.10 2.66
CA ILE A 112 5.12 3.86 1.75
C ILE A 112 5.90 2.64 2.23
#